data_d9c2fba2eb1d58d571b1ffbd600d01de
#
_entry.id   d9c2fba2eb1d58d571b1ffbd600d01de
#
_cell.length_a   1.000
_cell.length_b   1.000
_cell.length_c   1.000
_cell.angle_alpha   90.00
_cell.angle_beta   90.00
_cell.angle_gamma   90.00
#
_symmetry.space_group_name_H-M   'P 1'
#
loop_
_entity.id
_entity.type
_entity.pdbx_description
1 polymer ?
#
loop_
_entity_poly.entity_id
_entity_poly.type
_entity_poly.pdbx_seq_one_letter_code
_entity_poly.pdbx_strand_id
1 'polypeptide(L)'
;MNKIKTGILSGVLGSLLFPLGGWAATKTVDVCIYGGTSAGVIAAYTAKKDGKSVLIVEPGRHLGGMSSGGLGLTDIGNKYVVTGLARDFYRRVGQHYGKFEQWVFEPKVAESIFNQYVTDADIEVELEHYLTDVTVRAGEIRTIEVSPVGGGEPLTVEADMFIDCSYEGDLMAEAGVSYTIGRESNSIYGETYNGVQQLDGHQVPDGIDPYVVPGDSTSGLLWGISPEPMMPRGTGDKKIQAYNYRITLTSDPDNRIPITRPADYDSTKYELLLRIKEKHPWRSLDDVFIWSRMPNNKTDINNRNGFSTDMIGMNWDYPEADYARRQEIIREHESYTKGLLYFIGTDKRYQQITSHPVSV
;
A
#
# COMPACT_ATOMS: atom_id res chain seq x y z
N MET A 1 -52.10 -67.41 37.22
CA MET A 1 -51.53 -67.06 35.89
C MET A 1 -51.26 -65.54 35.87
N ASN A 2 -50.12 -65.14 36.33
CA ASN A 2 -49.67 -63.73 36.38
C ASN A 2 -48.65 -63.45 35.29
N LYS A 3 -48.99 -62.53 34.37
CA LYS A 3 -48.09 -62.02 33.36
C LYS A 3 -47.23 -60.89 33.92
N ILE A 4 -45.94 -61.12 33.98
CA ILE A 4 -44.92 -60.11 34.26
C ILE A 4 -44.71 -59.28 33.04
N LYS A 5 -44.91 -57.94 33.11
CA LYS A 5 -44.55 -56.99 32.10
C LYS A 5 -43.15 -56.46 32.40
N THR A 6 -42.24 -56.76 31.53
CA THR A 6 -40.86 -56.23 31.51
C THR A 6 -40.88 -54.87 30.84
N GLY A 7 -40.59 -53.80 31.58
CA GLY A 7 -40.39 -52.46 31.04
C GLY A 7 -38.93 -52.25 30.64
N ILE A 8 -38.71 -51.91 29.40
CA ILE A 8 -37.39 -51.51 28.88
C ILE A 8 -37.22 -50.00 29.12
N LEU A 9 -36.28 -49.65 29.95
CA LEU A 9 -35.86 -48.26 30.20
C LEU A 9 -34.80 -47.86 29.15
N SER A 10 -35.19 -47.11 28.15
CA SER A 10 -34.25 -46.53 27.16
C SER A 10 -33.62 -45.26 27.73
N GLY A 11 -32.39 -45.38 28.19
CA GLY A 11 -31.59 -44.22 28.57
C GLY A 11 -31.07 -43.48 27.32
N VAL A 12 -31.58 -42.25 27.13
CA VAL A 12 -31.02 -41.34 26.11
C VAL A 12 -29.73 -40.73 26.68
N LEU A 13 -28.59 -41.19 26.17
CA LEU A 13 -27.28 -40.56 26.42
C LEU A 13 -27.17 -39.30 25.55
N GLY A 14 -27.49 -38.15 26.14
CA GLY A 14 -27.27 -36.87 25.49
C GLY A 14 -25.77 -36.58 25.42
N SER A 15 -25.17 -36.72 24.24
CA SER A 15 -23.79 -36.27 23.96
C SER A 15 -23.79 -34.75 23.99
N LEU A 16 -23.28 -34.16 25.05
CA LEU A 16 -22.90 -32.76 25.11
C LEU A 16 -21.68 -32.58 24.20
N LEU A 17 -21.93 -32.16 22.96
CA LEU A 17 -20.90 -31.61 22.10
C LEU A 17 -20.51 -30.25 22.65
N PHE A 18 -19.46 -30.20 23.46
CA PHE A 18 -18.74 -28.95 23.71
C PHE A 18 -18.10 -28.57 22.40
N PRO A 19 -18.27 -27.32 21.89
CA PRO A 19 -17.46 -26.84 20.82
C PRO A 19 -16.00 -26.87 21.32
N LEU A 20 -15.15 -27.64 20.67
CA LEU A 20 -13.69 -27.52 20.80
C LEU A 20 -13.36 -26.15 20.21
N GLY A 21 -13.48 -25.08 21.00
CA GLY A 21 -12.86 -23.80 20.69
C GLY A 21 -11.37 -24.06 20.56
N GLY A 22 -10.84 -23.96 19.35
CA GLY A 22 -9.41 -23.97 19.12
C GLY A 22 -8.79 -22.90 20.02
N TRP A 23 -7.80 -23.27 20.80
CA TRP A 23 -7.03 -22.29 21.56
C TRP A 23 -6.16 -21.56 20.54
N ALA A 24 -6.28 -20.24 20.47
CA ALA A 24 -5.36 -19.43 19.67
C ALA A 24 -3.93 -19.79 20.04
N ALA A 25 -3.09 -20.06 19.05
CA ALA A 25 -1.68 -20.31 19.28
C ALA A 25 -1.06 -19.05 19.91
N THR A 26 -0.17 -19.23 20.88
CA THR A 26 0.53 -18.12 21.52
C THR A 26 2.01 -18.21 21.21
N LYS A 27 2.62 -17.13 20.75
CA LYS A 27 4.07 -16.96 20.61
C LYS A 27 4.57 -15.94 21.62
N THR A 28 5.70 -16.22 22.24
CA THR A 28 6.35 -15.32 23.21
C THR A 28 7.75 -14.99 22.73
N VAL A 29 8.06 -13.71 22.62
CA VAL A 29 9.36 -13.20 22.15
C VAL A 29 9.80 -11.99 22.99
N ASP A 30 11.08 -11.60 22.92
CA ASP A 30 11.54 -10.33 23.52
C ASP A 30 10.99 -9.12 22.75
N VAL A 31 10.98 -9.19 21.41
CA VAL A 31 10.57 -8.08 20.54
C VAL A 31 9.62 -8.56 19.45
N CYS A 32 8.43 -8.00 19.41
CA CYS A 32 7.48 -8.17 18.32
C CYS A 32 7.48 -6.92 17.43
N ILE A 33 7.63 -7.11 16.13
CA ILE A 33 7.62 -6.04 15.13
C ILE A 33 6.40 -6.21 14.25
N TYR A 34 5.52 -5.24 14.25
CA TYR A 34 4.38 -5.17 13.36
C TYR A 34 4.70 -4.32 12.14
N GLY A 35 4.64 -4.93 10.95
CA GLY A 35 5.05 -4.36 9.67
C GLY A 35 6.43 -4.82 9.22
N GLY A 36 6.46 -5.73 8.24
CA GLY A 36 7.69 -6.24 7.59
C GLY A 36 8.28 -5.28 6.56
N THR A 37 8.14 -3.98 6.78
CA THR A 37 8.72 -2.92 5.95
C THR A 37 10.25 -2.94 5.99
N SER A 38 10.91 -2.10 5.22
CA SER A 38 12.37 -1.94 5.32
C SER A 38 12.82 -1.57 6.74
N ALA A 39 12.04 -0.73 7.45
CA ALA A 39 12.28 -0.38 8.84
C ALA A 39 12.10 -1.61 9.76
N GLY A 40 11.02 -2.37 9.58
CA GLY A 40 10.73 -3.55 10.40
C GLY A 40 11.79 -4.64 10.26
N VAL A 41 12.21 -4.95 9.04
CA VAL A 41 13.27 -5.95 8.81
C VAL A 41 14.59 -5.52 9.45
N ILE A 42 14.98 -4.25 9.33
CA ILE A 42 16.23 -3.75 9.91
C ILE A 42 16.15 -3.65 11.43
N ALA A 43 15.00 -3.27 12.00
CA ALA A 43 14.77 -3.31 13.44
C ALA A 43 14.89 -4.75 13.97
N ALA A 44 14.25 -5.71 13.32
CA ALA A 44 14.34 -7.13 13.66
C ALA A 44 15.77 -7.66 13.59
N TYR A 45 16.47 -7.37 12.50
CA TYR A 45 17.87 -7.76 12.32
C TYR A 45 18.76 -7.21 13.43
N THR A 46 18.58 -5.96 13.81
CA THR A 46 19.37 -5.32 14.87
C THR A 46 19.07 -5.94 16.23
N ALA A 47 17.79 -6.09 16.60
CA ALA A 47 17.40 -6.71 17.86
C ALA A 47 17.91 -8.17 17.98
N LYS A 48 17.84 -8.92 16.88
CA LYS A 48 18.38 -10.30 16.85
C LYS A 48 19.90 -10.33 17.02
N LYS A 49 20.64 -9.36 16.43
CA LYS A 49 22.10 -9.22 16.64
C LYS A 49 22.46 -8.88 18.08
N ASP A 50 21.57 -8.22 18.81
CA ASP A 50 21.72 -7.94 20.24
C ASP A 50 21.26 -9.11 21.14
N GLY A 51 21.02 -10.29 20.54
CA GLY A 51 20.70 -11.53 21.26
C GLY A 51 19.25 -11.66 21.68
N LYS A 52 18.33 -10.87 21.13
CA LYS A 52 16.90 -10.94 21.41
C LYS A 52 16.19 -11.99 20.56
N SER A 53 15.16 -12.62 21.12
CA SER A 53 14.16 -13.35 20.34
C SER A 53 13.23 -12.35 19.66
N VAL A 54 12.97 -12.54 18.35
CA VAL A 54 12.25 -11.56 17.53
C VAL A 54 11.24 -12.24 16.63
N LEU A 55 10.07 -11.65 16.53
CA LEU A 55 9.03 -12.01 15.55
C LEU A 55 8.67 -10.79 14.71
N ILE A 56 8.62 -10.96 13.39
CA ILE A 56 7.98 -10.00 12.48
C ILE A 56 6.58 -10.50 12.14
N VAL A 57 5.58 -9.62 12.26
CA VAL A 57 4.21 -9.84 11.75
C VAL A 57 3.98 -8.87 10.60
N GLU A 58 3.59 -9.41 9.44
CA GLU A 58 3.37 -8.61 8.21
C GLU A 58 2.01 -8.95 7.58
N PRO A 59 1.12 -7.96 7.38
CA PRO A 59 -0.16 -8.18 6.72
C PRO A 59 -0.06 -8.62 5.26
N GLY A 60 1.02 -8.26 4.58
CA GLY A 60 1.29 -8.60 3.19
C GLY A 60 2.03 -9.92 3.02
N ARG A 61 2.44 -10.16 1.77
CA ARG A 61 3.20 -11.37 1.35
C ARG A 61 4.68 -11.13 1.19
N HIS A 62 5.12 -9.87 1.31
CA HIS A 62 6.44 -9.43 0.90
C HIS A 62 7.10 -8.62 2.00
N LEU A 63 8.41 -8.80 2.17
CA LEU A 63 9.21 -7.99 3.08
C LEU A 63 9.90 -6.82 2.36
N GLY A 64 10.15 -5.74 3.08
CA GLY A 64 10.85 -4.56 2.58
C GLY A 64 9.95 -3.37 2.23
N GLY A 65 8.62 -3.53 2.33
CA GLY A 65 7.66 -2.46 2.13
C GLY A 65 7.79 -1.78 0.77
N MET A 66 7.80 -0.44 0.71
CA MET A 66 7.89 0.31 -0.54
C MET A 66 9.17 0.05 -1.32
N SER A 67 10.29 -0.28 -0.67
CA SER A 67 11.55 -0.60 -1.35
C SER A 67 11.47 -1.85 -2.22
N SER A 68 10.65 -2.82 -1.84
CA SER A 68 10.38 -4.06 -2.58
C SER A 68 9.03 -4.03 -3.33
N GLY A 69 8.15 -3.10 -2.97
CA GLY A 69 6.79 -2.99 -3.49
C GLY A 69 6.63 -2.15 -4.76
N GLY A 70 7.73 -1.79 -5.46
CA GLY A 70 7.65 -1.11 -6.75
C GLY A 70 8.50 0.15 -6.90
N LEU A 71 9.00 0.75 -5.83
CA LEU A 71 9.86 1.93 -5.89
C LEU A 71 11.31 1.55 -6.23
N GLY A 72 11.60 1.33 -7.50
CA GLY A 72 12.91 0.89 -7.96
C GLY A 72 13.95 2.01 -8.10
N LEU A 73 13.51 3.26 -8.12
CA LEU A 73 14.39 4.44 -8.14
C LEU A 73 14.48 5.05 -6.75
N THR A 74 15.68 5.12 -6.19
CA THR A 74 15.90 5.82 -4.92
C THR A 74 15.99 7.32 -5.15
N ASP A 75 15.14 8.08 -4.48
CA ASP A 75 15.28 9.54 -4.39
C ASP A 75 16.50 9.88 -3.55
N ILE A 76 17.57 10.20 -4.22
CA ILE A 76 18.86 10.43 -3.57
C ILE A 76 19.39 11.82 -3.87
N GLY A 77 19.53 12.61 -2.83
CA GLY A 77 20.27 13.87 -2.90
C GLY A 77 21.78 13.62 -2.68
N ASN A 78 22.21 13.63 -1.44
CA ASN A 78 23.60 13.37 -1.08
C ASN A 78 23.75 11.92 -0.54
N LYS A 79 24.13 10.98 -1.39
CA LYS A 79 24.31 9.57 -1.01
C LYS A 79 25.39 9.34 0.08
N TYR A 80 26.28 10.29 0.30
CA TYR A 80 27.34 10.14 1.30
C TYR A 80 26.87 10.28 2.74
N VAL A 81 25.66 10.82 2.94
CA VAL A 81 25.05 10.89 4.28
C VAL A 81 24.31 9.59 4.65
N VAL A 82 24.06 8.71 3.70
CA VAL A 82 23.48 7.39 3.96
C VAL A 82 24.55 6.49 4.55
N THR A 83 24.35 5.99 5.77
CA THR A 83 25.33 5.21 6.55
C THR A 83 24.70 3.95 7.14
N GLY A 84 25.49 3.17 7.89
CA GLY A 84 25.02 2.00 8.63
C GLY A 84 24.36 0.94 7.74
N LEU A 85 23.33 0.30 8.27
CA LEU A 85 22.59 -0.77 7.58
C LEU A 85 21.85 -0.30 6.33
N ALA A 86 21.43 0.97 6.27
CA ALA A 86 20.84 1.52 5.05
C ALA A 86 21.87 1.50 3.90
N ARG A 87 23.14 1.86 4.18
CA ARG A 87 24.20 1.78 3.16
C ARG A 87 24.59 0.34 2.84
N ASP A 88 24.58 -0.56 3.81
CA ASP A 88 24.79 -1.99 3.60
C ASP A 88 23.76 -2.56 2.62
N PHE A 89 22.49 -2.18 2.75
CA PHE A 89 21.45 -2.56 1.79
C PHE A 89 21.83 -2.18 0.36
N TYR A 90 22.21 -0.93 0.09
CA TYR A 90 22.61 -0.50 -1.26
C TYR A 90 23.89 -1.16 -1.76
N ARG A 91 24.77 -1.58 -0.88
CA ARG A 91 25.97 -2.40 -1.22
C ARG A 91 25.57 -3.82 -1.59
N ARG A 92 24.67 -4.46 -0.86
CA ARG A 92 24.14 -5.80 -1.21
C ARG A 92 23.39 -5.74 -2.55
N VAL A 93 22.61 -4.70 -2.81
CA VAL A 93 22.02 -4.44 -4.13
C VAL A 93 23.10 -4.31 -5.18
N GLY A 94 24.14 -3.54 -4.91
CA GLY A 94 25.29 -3.39 -5.82
C GLY A 94 25.96 -4.72 -6.13
N GLN A 95 26.21 -5.55 -5.14
CA GLN A 95 26.80 -6.90 -5.31
C GLN A 95 25.96 -7.76 -6.26
N HIS A 96 24.63 -7.75 -6.14
CA HIS A 96 23.72 -8.45 -7.04
C HIS A 96 23.96 -8.06 -8.51
N TYR A 97 24.22 -6.78 -8.78
CA TYR A 97 24.47 -6.25 -10.14
C TYR A 97 25.95 -6.16 -10.51
N GLY A 98 26.85 -6.75 -9.74
CA GLY A 98 28.29 -6.70 -9.98
C GLY A 98 28.90 -5.31 -9.79
N LYS A 99 28.34 -4.48 -8.91
CA LYS A 99 28.77 -3.12 -8.59
C LYS A 99 29.05 -2.95 -7.10
N PHE A 100 29.83 -1.94 -6.75
CA PHE A 100 30.10 -1.62 -5.35
C PHE A 100 28.84 -1.17 -4.59
N GLU A 101 28.04 -0.31 -5.20
CA GLU A 101 26.74 0.18 -4.70
C GLU A 101 25.78 0.37 -5.87
N GLN A 102 24.48 0.14 -5.67
CA GLN A 102 23.45 0.39 -6.68
C GLN A 102 22.22 1.01 -6.03
N TRP A 103 21.75 2.12 -6.61
CA TRP A 103 20.68 2.97 -6.08
C TRP A 103 19.41 2.93 -6.92
N VAL A 104 19.44 2.27 -8.05
CA VAL A 104 18.30 1.95 -8.92
C VAL A 104 18.29 0.45 -9.13
N PHE A 105 17.19 -0.20 -8.77
CA PHE A 105 17.14 -1.67 -8.70
C PHE A 105 15.74 -2.20 -8.99
N GLU A 106 15.68 -3.47 -9.30
CA GLU A 106 14.42 -4.19 -9.45
C GLU A 106 13.80 -4.47 -8.05
N PRO A 107 12.48 -4.28 -7.86
CA PRO A 107 11.80 -4.56 -6.58
C PRO A 107 12.09 -5.96 -6.02
N LYS A 108 12.07 -7.00 -6.88
CA LYS A 108 12.40 -8.37 -6.48
C LYS A 108 13.81 -8.55 -5.91
N VAL A 109 14.77 -7.72 -6.36
CA VAL A 109 16.14 -7.75 -5.83
C VAL A 109 16.18 -7.14 -4.44
N ALA A 110 15.47 -6.04 -4.22
CA ALA A 110 15.31 -5.46 -2.90
C ALA A 110 14.68 -6.47 -1.93
N GLU A 111 13.59 -7.12 -2.33
CA GLU A 111 12.93 -8.15 -1.52
C GLU A 111 13.89 -9.30 -1.18
N SER A 112 14.65 -9.80 -2.16
CA SER A 112 15.59 -10.88 -1.92
C SER A 112 16.66 -10.50 -0.88
N ILE A 113 17.05 -9.23 -0.82
CA ILE A 113 18.03 -8.73 0.15
C ILE A 113 17.39 -8.59 1.54
N PHE A 114 16.14 -8.12 1.65
CA PHE A 114 15.44 -8.12 2.94
C PHE A 114 15.24 -9.55 3.46
N ASN A 115 14.91 -10.50 2.60
CA ASN A 115 14.84 -11.91 2.95
C ASN A 115 16.21 -12.48 3.39
N GLN A 116 17.33 -12.00 2.83
CA GLN A 116 18.67 -12.37 3.31
C GLN A 116 18.92 -11.87 4.74
N TYR A 117 18.55 -10.62 5.08
CA TYR A 117 18.69 -10.13 6.47
C TYR A 117 17.92 -11.01 7.45
N VAL A 118 16.70 -11.42 7.08
CA VAL A 118 15.87 -12.31 7.89
C VAL A 118 16.51 -13.69 8.05
N THR A 119 16.97 -14.29 6.94
CA THR A 119 17.61 -15.61 6.93
C THR A 119 18.96 -15.62 7.65
N ASP A 120 19.81 -14.62 7.40
CA ASP A 120 21.15 -14.50 8.01
C ASP A 120 21.10 -14.38 9.55
N ALA A 121 19.99 -13.85 10.07
CA ALA A 121 19.80 -13.65 11.50
C ALA A 121 18.83 -14.66 12.13
N ASP A 122 18.29 -15.60 11.36
CA ASP A 122 17.29 -16.58 11.83
C ASP A 122 16.10 -15.90 12.54
N ILE A 123 15.44 -14.96 11.84
CA ILE A 123 14.29 -14.21 12.32
C ILE A 123 13.02 -14.94 11.92
N GLU A 124 12.12 -15.14 12.88
CA GLU A 124 10.79 -15.69 12.62
C GLU A 124 9.88 -14.62 11.99
N VAL A 125 9.09 -15.01 10.97
CA VAL A 125 8.18 -14.11 10.25
C VAL A 125 6.82 -14.76 10.06
N GLU A 126 5.76 -14.04 10.44
CA GLU A 126 4.38 -14.34 10.13
C GLU A 126 3.90 -13.39 9.02
N LEU A 127 3.83 -13.90 7.80
CA LEU A 127 3.26 -13.20 6.65
C LEU A 127 1.75 -13.39 6.59
N GLU A 128 1.05 -12.49 5.88
CA GLU A 128 -0.39 -12.54 5.69
C GLU A 128 -1.19 -12.58 7.01
N HIS A 129 -0.69 -11.85 8.04
CA HIS A 129 -1.37 -11.70 9.32
C HIS A 129 -1.56 -10.22 9.64
N TYR A 130 -2.81 -9.79 9.80
CA TYR A 130 -3.16 -8.41 10.15
C TYR A 130 -3.63 -8.30 11.59
N LEU A 131 -3.40 -7.12 12.20
CA LEU A 131 -3.75 -6.83 13.60
C LEU A 131 -5.27 -6.81 13.79
N THR A 132 -5.74 -7.46 14.84
CA THR A 132 -7.17 -7.51 15.19
C THR A 132 -7.47 -7.04 16.61
N ASP A 133 -6.52 -7.13 17.55
CA ASP A 133 -6.68 -6.62 18.91
C ASP A 133 -5.34 -6.31 19.57
N VAL A 134 -5.33 -5.36 20.51
CA VAL A 134 -4.17 -4.97 21.31
C VAL A 134 -4.55 -4.90 22.79
N THR A 135 -3.93 -5.70 23.62
CA THR A 135 -4.11 -5.63 25.05
C THR A 135 -3.07 -4.70 25.69
N VAL A 136 -3.53 -3.58 26.24
CA VAL A 136 -2.71 -2.62 26.98
C VAL A 136 -3.01 -2.71 28.49
N ARG A 137 -1.98 -2.81 29.32
CA ARG A 137 -2.12 -2.77 30.80
C ARG A 137 -1.08 -1.83 31.40
N ALA A 138 -1.55 -0.90 32.19
CA ALA A 138 -0.71 0.13 32.85
C ALA A 138 0.18 0.91 31.87
N GLY A 139 -0.32 1.20 30.66
CA GLY A 139 0.41 1.94 29.63
C GLY A 139 1.41 1.14 28.83
N GLU A 140 1.44 -0.19 28.99
CA GLU A 140 2.33 -1.08 28.25
C GLU A 140 1.49 -2.08 27.44
N ILE A 141 1.85 -2.29 26.18
CA ILE A 141 1.29 -3.36 25.36
C ILE A 141 1.77 -4.70 25.95
N ARG A 142 0.85 -5.64 26.18
CA ARG A 142 1.18 -6.99 26.68
C ARG A 142 1.06 -8.03 25.59
N THR A 143 0.01 -7.95 24.81
CA THR A 143 -0.25 -8.89 23.73
C THR A 143 -0.85 -8.16 22.54
N ILE A 144 -0.63 -8.71 21.37
CA ILE A 144 -1.40 -8.43 20.18
C ILE A 144 -2.07 -9.71 19.69
N GLU A 145 -3.25 -9.57 19.09
CA GLU A 145 -3.90 -10.64 18.35
C GLU A 145 -3.84 -10.32 16.86
N VAL A 146 -3.43 -11.28 16.06
CA VAL A 146 -3.34 -11.14 14.61
C VAL A 146 -4.08 -12.27 13.93
N SER A 147 -4.80 -11.96 12.87
CA SER A 147 -5.59 -12.94 12.11
C SER A 147 -5.00 -13.17 10.73
N PRO A 148 -4.99 -14.42 10.25
CA PRO A 148 -4.51 -14.72 8.91
C PRO A 148 -5.44 -14.14 7.84
N VAL A 149 -4.85 -13.58 6.80
CA VAL A 149 -5.56 -13.12 5.59
C VAL A 149 -6.18 -14.34 4.90
N GLY A 150 -7.50 -14.31 4.71
CA GLY A 150 -8.20 -15.47 4.13
C GLY A 150 -8.88 -16.36 5.16
N GLY A 151 -8.74 -16.04 6.44
CA GLY A 151 -9.37 -16.73 7.55
C GLY A 151 -8.53 -17.86 8.14
N GLY A 152 -8.81 -18.22 9.35
CA GLY A 152 -8.10 -19.22 10.15
C GLY A 152 -8.14 -18.88 11.62
N GLU A 153 -7.43 -19.67 12.44
CA GLU A 153 -7.30 -19.38 13.86
C GLU A 153 -6.35 -18.19 14.08
N PRO A 154 -6.72 -17.25 14.94
CA PRO A 154 -5.86 -16.11 15.26
C PRO A 154 -4.60 -16.56 16.01
N LEU A 155 -3.55 -15.75 15.94
CA LEU A 155 -2.31 -15.90 16.67
C LEU A 155 -2.21 -14.79 17.73
N THR A 156 -2.01 -15.15 18.98
CA THR A 156 -1.66 -14.22 20.06
C THR A 156 -0.14 -14.11 20.15
N VAL A 157 0.39 -12.90 20.17
CA VAL A 157 1.81 -12.64 20.39
C VAL A 157 1.99 -11.88 21.69
N GLU A 158 2.80 -12.45 22.60
CA GLU A 158 3.29 -11.81 23.82
C GLU A 158 4.72 -11.33 23.60
N ALA A 159 5.04 -10.10 24.00
CA ALA A 159 6.39 -9.60 23.91
C ALA A 159 6.71 -8.60 25.03
N ASP A 160 8.02 -8.48 25.35
CA ASP A 160 8.50 -7.44 26.27
C ASP A 160 8.46 -6.05 25.62
N MET A 161 8.68 -6.01 24.29
CA MET A 161 8.68 -4.78 23.50
C MET A 161 7.95 -4.98 22.18
N PHE A 162 7.13 -3.99 21.80
CA PHE A 162 6.47 -3.93 20.50
C PHE A 162 6.99 -2.72 19.71
N ILE A 163 7.22 -2.91 18.42
CA ILE A 163 7.65 -1.87 17.49
C ILE A 163 6.68 -1.83 16.32
N ASP A 164 5.99 -0.70 16.13
CA ASP A 164 5.17 -0.46 14.95
C ASP A 164 6.07 0.06 13.81
N CYS A 165 6.20 -0.73 12.76
CA CYS A 165 6.91 -0.40 11.53
C CYS A 165 5.97 -0.42 10.32
N SER A 166 4.65 -0.48 10.54
CA SER A 166 3.66 -0.33 9.47
C SER A 166 3.65 1.10 8.93
N TYR A 167 3.07 1.29 7.75
CA TYR A 167 2.92 2.65 7.19
C TYR A 167 1.71 3.37 7.78
N GLU A 168 0.70 2.62 8.19
CA GLU A 168 -0.56 3.13 8.71
C GLU A 168 -0.49 3.46 10.20
N GLY A 169 0.43 2.83 10.96
CA GLY A 169 0.52 2.99 12.40
C GLY A 169 -0.61 2.27 13.15
N ASP A 170 -1.06 1.12 12.66
CA ASP A 170 -2.19 0.39 13.22
C ASP A 170 -1.96 -0.04 14.67
N LEU A 171 -0.78 -0.57 14.97
CA LEU A 171 -0.43 -0.96 16.33
C LEU A 171 -0.39 0.24 17.29
N MET A 172 0.14 1.36 16.83
CA MET A 172 0.15 2.61 17.58
C MET A 172 -1.28 3.08 17.89
N ALA A 173 -2.17 3.08 16.88
CA ALA A 173 -3.55 3.52 17.00
C ALA A 173 -4.35 2.61 17.95
N GLU A 174 -4.28 1.30 17.77
CA GLU A 174 -4.97 0.32 18.60
C GLU A 174 -4.45 0.29 20.05
N ALA A 175 -3.19 0.64 20.28
CA ALA A 175 -2.62 0.83 21.61
C ALA A 175 -3.10 2.10 22.32
N GLY A 176 -3.90 2.95 21.66
CA GLY A 176 -4.45 4.19 22.22
C GLY A 176 -3.47 5.36 22.25
N VAL A 177 -2.38 5.32 21.49
CA VAL A 177 -1.47 6.44 21.32
C VAL A 177 -2.16 7.51 20.49
N SER A 178 -2.12 8.77 20.92
CA SER A 178 -2.71 9.88 20.18
C SER A 178 -1.97 10.14 18.89
N TYR A 179 -2.71 10.34 17.81
CA TYR A 179 -2.18 10.65 16.48
C TYR A 179 -3.09 11.64 15.74
N THR A 180 -2.64 12.11 14.61
CA THR A 180 -3.43 12.93 13.69
C THR A 180 -3.19 12.46 12.26
N ILE A 181 -4.21 12.61 11.41
CA ILE A 181 -4.13 12.35 9.97
C ILE A 181 -4.62 13.56 9.18
N GLY A 182 -4.26 13.60 7.91
CA GLY A 182 -4.67 14.67 7.01
C GLY A 182 -3.72 15.86 7.03
N ARG A 183 -4.25 17.01 6.61
CA ARG A 183 -3.47 18.25 6.53
C ARG A 183 -3.74 19.13 7.74
N GLU A 184 -2.71 19.45 8.50
CA GLU A 184 -2.83 20.38 9.63
C GLU A 184 -3.07 21.81 9.15
N SER A 185 -3.87 22.57 9.91
CA SER A 185 -4.00 24.01 9.66
C SER A 185 -2.67 24.71 9.91
N ASN A 186 -2.30 25.66 9.06
CA ASN A 186 -1.09 26.46 9.24
C ASN A 186 -1.08 27.31 10.52
N SER A 187 -2.23 27.51 11.16
CA SER A 187 -2.36 28.24 12.43
C SER A 187 -1.90 27.43 13.65
N ILE A 188 -1.80 26.07 13.55
CA ILE A 188 -1.45 25.21 14.69
C ILE A 188 0.00 25.47 15.13
N TYR A 189 0.93 25.51 14.18
CA TYR A 189 2.36 25.71 14.44
C TYR A 189 2.94 26.98 13.78
N GLY A 190 2.08 27.83 13.19
CA GLY A 190 2.52 29.05 12.50
C GLY A 190 3.27 28.79 11.19
N GLU A 191 3.04 27.66 10.55
CA GLU A 191 3.67 27.28 9.29
C GLU A 191 2.97 27.88 8.08
N THR A 192 3.70 28.05 6.97
CA THR A 192 3.17 28.74 5.79
C THR A 192 2.53 27.78 4.78
N TYR A 193 3.07 26.56 4.62
CA TYR A 193 2.77 25.65 3.51
C TYR A 193 2.02 24.38 3.90
N ASN A 194 1.54 24.26 5.12
CA ASN A 194 0.63 23.19 5.51
C ASN A 194 -0.85 23.57 5.30
N GLY A 195 -1.75 22.62 5.51
CA GLY A 195 -3.17 22.78 5.19
C GLY A 195 -3.45 22.78 3.67
N VAL A 196 -4.60 23.33 3.30
CA VAL A 196 -4.99 23.51 1.90
C VAL A 196 -4.04 24.48 1.21
N GLN A 197 -3.44 24.05 0.09
CA GLN A 197 -2.56 24.89 -0.71
C GLN A 197 -2.95 24.80 -2.19
N GLN A 198 -2.88 25.95 -2.87
CA GLN A 198 -2.87 26.02 -4.33
C GLN A 198 -1.43 26.31 -4.76
N LEU A 199 -0.79 25.29 -5.31
CA LEU A 199 0.57 25.40 -5.81
C LEU A 199 0.56 25.19 -7.32
N ASP A 200 1.42 25.90 -8.05
CA ASP A 200 1.65 25.62 -9.47
C ASP A 200 2.32 24.25 -9.64
N GLY A 201 2.00 23.58 -10.75
CA GLY A 201 2.46 22.22 -11.01
C GLY A 201 1.60 21.12 -10.35
N HIS A 202 1.63 19.92 -10.90
CA HIS A 202 0.83 18.77 -10.49
C HIS A 202 -0.68 19.01 -10.39
N GLN A 203 -1.18 20.05 -11.08
CA GLN A 203 -2.57 20.45 -11.14
C GLN A 203 -3.15 20.12 -12.51
N VAL A 204 -4.50 19.97 -12.57
CA VAL A 204 -5.21 20.02 -13.84
C VAL A 204 -5.06 21.43 -14.41
N PRO A 205 -4.65 21.58 -15.68
CA PRO A 205 -4.49 22.92 -16.27
C PRO A 205 -5.78 23.72 -16.27
N ASP A 206 -5.66 25.04 -16.23
CA ASP A 206 -6.79 25.95 -16.27
C ASP A 206 -7.63 25.79 -17.54
N GLY A 207 -8.95 26.00 -17.40
CA GLY A 207 -9.90 26.03 -18.49
C GLY A 207 -10.22 24.66 -19.09
N ILE A 208 -9.98 23.59 -18.37
CA ILE A 208 -10.52 22.26 -18.68
C ILE A 208 -11.96 22.21 -18.16
N ASP A 209 -12.90 21.87 -19.05
CA ASP A 209 -14.31 21.76 -18.69
C ASP A 209 -14.54 20.56 -17.75
N PRO A 210 -15.14 20.74 -16.56
CA PRO A 210 -15.28 19.67 -15.57
C PRO A 210 -16.58 18.87 -15.72
N TYR A 211 -17.51 19.28 -16.62
CA TYR A 211 -18.83 18.69 -16.67
C TYR A 211 -18.93 17.50 -17.62
N VAL A 212 -19.86 16.57 -17.36
CA VAL A 212 -20.09 15.39 -18.22
C VAL A 212 -20.39 15.81 -19.64
N VAL A 213 -21.33 16.77 -19.83
CA VAL A 213 -21.57 17.43 -21.11
C VAL A 213 -20.85 18.78 -21.09
N PRO A 214 -19.88 19.03 -21.98
CA PRO A 214 -19.11 20.26 -21.98
C PRO A 214 -20.00 21.50 -22.01
N GLY A 215 -19.75 22.44 -21.10
CA GLY A 215 -20.51 23.69 -20.95
C GLY A 215 -21.84 23.57 -20.22
N ASP A 216 -22.30 22.39 -19.86
CA ASP A 216 -23.54 22.14 -19.14
C ASP A 216 -23.32 21.74 -17.70
N SER A 217 -23.40 22.70 -16.77
CA SER A 217 -23.23 22.46 -15.34
C SER A 217 -24.30 21.56 -14.71
N THR A 218 -25.42 21.35 -15.40
CA THR A 218 -26.51 20.48 -14.91
C THR A 218 -26.28 19.01 -15.23
N SER A 219 -25.34 18.71 -16.13
CA SER A 219 -24.99 17.35 -16.53
C SER A 219 -24.18 16.54 -15.48
N GLY A 220 -23.76 17.19 -14.39
CA GLY A 220 -22.91 16.60 -13.38
C GLY A 220 -21.42 16.77 -13.69
N LEU A 221 -20.58 16.36 -12.74
CA LEU A 221 -19.12 16.45 -12.85
C LEU A 221 -18.52 15.16 -13.42
N LEU A 222 -17.43 15.31 -14.13
CA LEU A 222 -16.60 14.17 -14.55
C LEU A 222 -16.06 13.39 -13.34
N TRP A 223 -15.83 12.12 -13.55
CA TRP A 223 -15.20 11.30 -12.55
C TRP A 223 -13.85 11.89 -12.10
N GLY A 224 -13.60 11.88 -10.79
CA GLY A 224 -12.39 12.45 -10.19
C GLY A 224 -12.45 13.94 -9.89
N ILE A 225 -13.52 14.64 -10.29
CA ILE A 225 -13.75 16.06 -9.95
C ILE A 225 -14.60 16.13 -8.67
N SER A 226 -14.06 16.80 -7.64
CA SER A 226 -14.78 17.01 -6.38
C SER A 226 -15.87 18.09 -6.54
N PRO A 227 -17.07 17.86 -6.01
CA PRO A 227 -18.12 18.89 -5.93
C PRO A 227 -17.87 19.89 -4.79
N GLU A 228 -16.93 19.61 -3.89
CA GLU A 228 -16.64 20.45 -2.74
C GLU A 228 -15.96 21.75 -3.16
N PRO A 229 -16.35 22.89 -2.58
CA PRO A 229 -15.65 24.15 -2.81
C PRO A 229 -14.24 24.05 -2.22
N MET A 230 -13.29 24.73 -2.86
CA MET A 230 -11.95 24.83 -2.32
C MET A 230 -11.97 25.63 -1.02
N MET A 231 -11.40 25.04 0.02
CA MET A 231 -11.25 25.72 1.31
C MET A 231 -10.18 26.82 1.24
N PRO A 232 -10.25 27.84 2.11
CA PRO A 232 -9.22 28.87 2.19
C PRO A 232 -7.83 28.29 2.39
N ARG A 233 -6.82 28.94 1.81
CA ARG A 233 -5.41 28.54 1.96
C ARG A 233 -5.02 28.43 3.44
N GLY A 234 -4.33 27.33 3.77
CA GLY A 234 -3.88 27.04 5.14
C GLY A 234 -4.93 26.39 6.03
N THR A 235 -6.14 26.12 5.54
CA THR A 235 -7.15 25.38 6.29
C THR A 235 -6.73 23.92 6.46
N GLY A 236 -6.85 23.38 7.68
CA GLY A 236 -6.65 21.96 7.92
C GLY A 236 -7.85 21.11 7.49
N ASP A 237 -7.62 19.89 7.09
CA ASP A 237 -8.65 18.88 6.81
C ASP A 237 -8.10 17.46 7.03
N LYS A 238 -8.95 16.44 6.81
CA LYS A 238 -8.56 15.03 6.94
C LYS A 238 -8.11 14.39 5.61
N LYS A 239 -7.94 15.20 4.55
CA LYS A 239 -7.52 14.70 3.25
C LYS A 239 -6.02 14.39 3.26
N ILE A 240 -5.65 13.25 2.71
CA ILE A 240 -4.27 12.81 2.59
C ILE A 240 -3.81 12.83 1.14
N GLN A 241 -2.51 12.71 0.92
CA GLN A 241 -1.93 12.59 -0.41
C GLN A 241 -2.51 11.39 -1.15
N ALA A 242 -2.72 11.53 -2.47
CA ALA A 242 -3.13 10.44 -3.33
C ALA A 242 -2.11 9.30 -3.30
N TYR A 243 -2.61 8.06 -3.34
CA TYR A 243 -1.78 6.87 -3.45
C TYR A 243 -1.62 6.45 -4.90
N ASN A 244 -0.46 5.91 -5.19
CA ASN A 244 -0.08 5.37 -6.50
C ASN A 244 0.05 3.86 -6.40
N TYR A 245 -0.74 3.12 -7.17
CA TYR A 245 -0.55 1.68 -7.32
C TYR A 245 0.59 1.41 -8.30
N ARG A 246 1.77 1.12 -7.77
CA ARG A 246 3.00 0.99 -8.58
C ARG A 246 2.98 -0.28 -9.42
N ILE A 247 3.35 -0.13 -10.69
CA ILE A 247 3.49 -1.23 -11.66
C ILE A 247 4.88 -1.18 -12.26
N THR A 248 5.56 -2.32 -12.27
CA THR A 248 6.81 -2.49 -13.01
C THR A 248 6.51 -2.92 -14.44
N LEU A 249 6.94 -2.14 -15.41
CA LEU A 249 6.82 -2.45 -16.83
C LEU A 249 8.13 -3.00 -17.40
N THR A 250 8.05 -3.68 -18.52
CA THR A 250 9.23 -4.10 -19.28
C THR A 250 9.01 -3.96 -20.78
N SER A 251 10.07 -3.59 -21.50
CA SER A 251 10.10 -3.62 -22.96
C SER A 251 10.53 -4.97 -23.54
N ASP A 252 10.95 -5.90 -22.71
CA ASP A 252 11.37 -7.23 -23.11
C ASP A 252 10.14 -8.09 -23.48
N PRO A 253 9.99 -8.48 -24.76
CA PRO A 253 8.83 -9.25 -25.20
C PRO A 253 8.74 -10.64 -24.54
N ASP A 254 9.86 -11.22 -24.13
CA ASP A 254 9.91 -12.55 -23.52
C ASP A 254 9.58 -12.53 -22.02
N ASN A 255 9.57 -11.32 -21.40
CA ASN A 255 9.35 -11.11 -19.97
C ASN A 255 8.14 -10.21 -19.67
N ARG A 256 7.37 -9.79 -20.64
CA ARG A 256 6.21 -8.92 -20.43
C ARG A 256 4.91 -9.69 -20.31
N ILE A 257 4.05 -9.21 -19.43
CA ILE A 257 2.64 -9.59 -19.38
C ILE A 257 1.86 -8.48 -20.07
N PRO A 258 1.08 -8.76 -21.14
CA PRO A 258 0.26 -7.74 -21.79
C PRO A 258 -0.73 -7.11 -20.83
N ILE A 259 -0.89 -5.79 -20.93
CA ILE A 259 -1.92 -5.08 -20.17
C ILE A 259 -3.28 -5.42 -20.78
N THR A 260 -4.12 -6.07 -20.00
CA THR A 260 -5.46 -6.47 -20.40
C THR A 260 -6.52 -5.56 -19.79
N ARG A 261 -7.71 -5.54 -20.42
CA ARG A 261 -8.84 -4.79 -19.91
C ARG A 261 -9.25 -5.32 -18.52
N PRO A 262 -9.27 -4.48 -17.47
CA PRO A 262 -9.83 -4.87 -16.18
C PRO A 262 -11.31 -5.25 -16.29
N ALA A 263 -11.78 -6.12 -15.40
CA ALA A 263 -13.16 -6.60 -15.43
C ALA A 263 -14.20 -5.50 -15.22
N ASP A 264 -13.87 -4.53 -14.38
CA ASP A 264 -14.67 -3.36 -14.01
C ASP A 264 -14.23 -2.08 -14.75
N TYR A 265 -13.56 -2.23 -15.90
CA TYR A 265 -13.08 -1.12 -16.71
C TYR A 265 -14.22 -0.22 -17.18
N ASP A 266 -14.12 1.04 -16.87
CA ASP A 266 -14.98 2.11 -17.31
C ASP A 266 -14.15 3.24 -17.94
N SER A 267 -14.30 3.43 -19.25
CA SER A 267 -13.57 4.47 -20.00
C SER A 267 -13.93 5.89 -19.59
N THR A 268 -15.09 6.09 -18.97
CA THR A 268 -15.54 7.44 -18.54
C THR A 268 -14.66 7.99 -17.41
N LYS A 269 -14.02 7.12 -16.63
CA LYS A 269 -13.04 7.51 -15.61
C LYS A 269 -11.85 8.30 -16.17
N TYR A 270 -11.57 8.17 -17.48
CA TYR A 270 -10.42 8.79 -18.14
C TYR A 270 -10.81 9.95 -19.07
N GLU A 271 -12.07 10.39 -19.03
CA GLU A 271 -12.57 11.48 -19.86
C GLU A 271 -11.84 12.81 -19.59
N LEU A 272 -11.54 13.10 -18.32
CA LEU A 272 -10.77 14.27 -17.93
C LEU A 272 -9.36 14.26 -18.57
N LEU A 273 -8.74 13.10 -18.67
CA LEU A 273 -7.45 12.92 -19.34
C LEU A 273 -7.50 13.30 -20.82
N LEU A 274 -8.59 12.92 -21.53
CA LEU A 274 -8.79 13.31 -22.94
C LEU A 274 -8.89 14.81 -23.08
N ARG A 275 -9.71 15.48 -22.26
CA ARG A 275 -9.91 16.93 -22.30
C ARG A 275 -8.61 17.70 -22.02
N ILE A 276 -7.82 17.21 -21.05
CA ILE A 276 -6.48 17.78 -20.79
C ILE A 276 -5.64 17.67 -22.04
N LYS A 277 -5.60 16.49 -22.68
CA LYS A 277 -4.79 16.24 -23.86
C LYS A 277 -5.25 17.02 -25.10
N GLU A 278 -6.53 17.20 -25.31
CA GLU A 278 -7.07 18.02 -26.39
C GLU A 278 -6.63 19.48 -26.29
N LYS A 279 -6.63 20.02 -25.07
CA LYS A 279 -6.27 21.41 -24.81
C LYS A 279 -4.75 21.60 -24.69
N HIS A 280 -4.05 20.62 -24.15
CA HIS A 280 -2.61 20.59 -23.94
C HIS A 280 -2.02 19.34 -24.60
N PRO A 281 -1.83 19.33 -25.94
CA PRO A 281 -1.37 18.15 -26.65
C PRO A 281 -0.03 17.63 -26.12
N TRP A 282 0.03 16.34 -25.85
CA TRP A 282 1.24 15.68 -25.41
C TRP A 282 2.07 15.17 -26.58
N ARG A 283 3.38 15.20 -26.42
CA ARG A 283 4.34 14.75 -27.43
C ARG A 283 4.69 13.28 -27.25
N SER A 284 4.64 12.80 -25.98
CA SER A 284 4.98 11.43 -25.62
C SER A 284 4.30 11.05 -24.29
N LEU A 285 4.46 9.81 -23.86
CA LEU A 285 4.01 9.36 -22.53
C LEU A 285 4.80 10.01 -21.39
N ASP A 286 5.95 10.64 -21.65
CA ASP A 286 6.69 11.41 -20.65
C ASP A 286 5.89 12.62 -20.14
N ASP A 287 4.87 13.06 -20.88
CA ASP A 287 3.97 14.14 -20.45
C ASP A 287 2.92 13.65 -19.43
N VAL A 288 2.74 12.32 -19.28
CA VAL A 288 1.78 11.69 -18.38
C VAL A 288 2.46 10.98 -17.23
N PHE A 289 3.61 10.37 -17.49
CA PHE A 289 4.32 9.54 -16.53
C PHE A 289 5.78 9.98 -16.40
N ILE A 290 6.34 9.73 -15.23
CA ILE A 290 7.77 9.74 -15.01
C ILE A 290 8.26 8.31 -15.18
N TRP A 291 9.18 8.10 -16.13
CA TRP A 291 9.76 6.81 -16.44
C TRP A 291 11.12 6.66 -15.75
N SER A 292 11.20 5.77 -14.79
CA SER A 292 12.45 5.46 -14.08
C SER A 292 13.00 4.13 -14.57
N ARG A 293 14.02 4.20 -15.43
CA ARG A 293 14.66 3.00 -16.00
C ARG A 293 15.40 2.22 -14.93
N MET A 294 15.08 0.94 -14.82
CA MET A 294 15.71 -0.02 -13.93
C MET A 294 16.57 -1.02 -14.73
N PRO A 295 17.43 -1.80 -14.07
CA PRO A 295 18.15 -2.89 -14.74
C PRO A 295 17.20 -3.88 -15.44
N ASN A 296 17.75 -4.66 -16.39
CA ASN A 296 17.06 -5.73 -17.10
C ASN A 296 15.82 -5.27 -17.89
N ASN A 297 15.92 -4.11 -18.57
CA ASN A 297 14.87 -3.52 -19.43
C ASN A 297 13.54 -3.28 -18.69
N LYS A 298 13.60 -3.09 -17.39
CA LYS A 298 12.43 -2.75 -16.58
C LYS A 298 12.31 -1.26 -16.36
N THR A 299 11.10 -0.83 -16.06
CA THR A 299 10.78 0.57 -15.83
C THR A 299 9.78 0.67 -14.70
N ASP A 300 10.11 1.45 -13.69
CA ASP A 300 9.15 1.95 -12.70
C ASP A 300 8.46 3.18 -13.29
N ILE A 301 7.16 3.29 -13.14
CA ILE A 301 6.39 4.46 -13.56
C ILE A 301 5.85 5.21 -12.36
N ASN A 302 5.93 6.54 -12.42
CA ASN A 302 5.36 7.42 -11.43
C ASN A 302 4.44 8.45 -12.10
N ASN A 303 3.59 9.10 -11.30
CA ASN A 303 2.66 10.11 -11.77
C ASN A 303 3.38 11.35 -12.30
N ARG A 304 2.69 12.05 -13.20
CA ARG A 304 3.05 13.40 -13.65
C ARG A 304 1.77 14.21 -13.85
N ASN A 305 1.82 15.48 -13.43
CA ASN A 305 0.70 16.42 -13.55
C ASN A 305 -0.56 16.03 -12.74
N GLY A 306 -1.70 16.64 -13.03
CA GLY A 306 -2.92 16.52 -12.26
C GLY A 306 -3.77 15.28 -12.55
N PHE A 307 -3.48 14.53 -13.63
CA PHE A 307 -4.15 13.28 -13.96
C PHE A 307 -3.15 12.25 -14.50
N SER A 308 -2.89 11.21 -13.73
CA SER A 308 -1.91 10.19 -14.05
C SER A 308 -2.20 8.90 -13.24
N THR A 309 -1.16 8.25 -12.71
CA THR A 309 -1.30 7.02 -11.91
C THR A 309 -1.77 7.26 -10.49
N ASP A 310 -1.78 8.49 -9.99
CA ASP A 310 -2.37 8.82 -8.70
C ASP A 310 -3.90 8.87 -8.82
N MET A 311 -4.58 8.07 -8.01
CA MET A 311 -6.05 8.05 -7.95
C MET A 311 -6.53 9.07 -6.91
N ILE A 312 -6.46 10.36 -7.29
CA ILE A 312 -6.65 11.49 -6.37
C ILE A 312 -8.02 11.45 -5.69
N GLY A 313 -8.04 11.56 -4.36
CA GLY A 313 -9.25 11.65 -3.55
C GLY A 313 -9.90 10.31 -3.22
N MET A 314 -9.38 9.19 -3.70
CA MET A 314 -10.01 7.87 -3.56
C MET A 314 -9.41 7.01 -2.44
N ASN A 315 -8.55 7.60 -1.61
CA ASN A 315 -7.86 6.90 -0.51
C ASN A 315 -7.92 7.65 0.83
N TRP A 316 -8.79 8.66 0.96
CA TRP A 316 -8.79 9.49 2.17
C TRP A 316 -9.20 8.75 3.44
N ASP A 317 -10.02 7.72 3.31
CA ASP A 317 -10.43 6.84 4.40
C ASP A 317 -9.42 5.70 4.69
N TYR A 318 -8.45 5.45 3.81
CA TYR A 318 -7.51 4.31 3.92
C TYR A 318 -6.76 4.23 5.27
N PRO A 319 -6.20 5.32 5.83
CA PRO A 319 -5.44 5.23 7.08
C PRO A 319 -6.25 4.72 8.27
N GLU A 320 -7.52 5.11 8.38
CA GLU A 320 -8.41 4.73 9.48
C GLU A 320 -9.43 3.64 9.10
N ALA A 321 -9.32 3.08 7.89
CA ALA A 321 -10.18 2.00 7.42
C ALA A 321 -9.80 0.66 8.05
N ASP A 322 -10.81 -0.21 8.23
CA ASP A 322 -10.55 -1.60 8.56
C ASP A 322 -9.85 -2.35 7.40
N TYR A 323 -9.36 -3.55 7.69
CA TYR A 323 -8.62 -4.33 6.70
C TYR A 323 -9.46 -4.63 5.45
N ALA A 324 -10.76 -4.91 5.59
CA ALA A 324 -11.63 -5.22 4.46
C ALA A 324 -11.79 -4.01 3.52
N ARG A 325 -12.02 -2.82 4.08
CA ARG A 325 -12.13 -1.57 3.31
C ARG A 325 -10.81 -1.20 2.63
N ARG A 326 -9.68 -1.39 3.31
CA ARG A 326 -8.35 -1.20 2.68
C ARG A 326 -8.15 -2.09 1.47
N GLN A 327 -8.58 -3.36 1.56
CA GLN A 327 -8.51 -4.29 0.43
C GLN A 327 -9.40 -3.86 -0.75
N GLU A 328 -10.54 -3.23 -0.49
CA GLU A 328 -11.37 -2.64 -1.55
C GLU A 328 -10.65 -1.48 -2.23
N ILE A 329 -10.10 -0.54 -1.45
CA ILE A 329 -9.34 0.60 -1.98
C ILE A 329 -8.14 0.15 -2.82
N ILE A 330 -7.42 -0.88 -2.38
CA ILE A 330 -6.30 -1.46 -3.14
C ILE A 330 -6.78 -2.01 -4.49
N ARG A 331 -7.89 -2.78 -4.51
CA ARG A 331 -8.45 -3.30 -5.77
C ARG A 331 -8.93 -2.19 -6.71
N GLU A 332 -9.54 -1.15 -6.17
CA GLU A 332 -9.95 0.03 -6.94
C GLU A 332 -8.76 0.74 -7.59
N HIS A 333 -7.67 0.93 -6.85
CA HIS A 333 -6.43 1.53 -7.35
C HIS A 333 -5.72 0.65 -8.39
N GLU A 334 -5.71 -0.67 -8.17
CA GLU A 334 -5.19 -1.63 -9.15
C GLU A 334 -5.97 -1.55 -10.46
N SER A 335 -7.30 -1.61 -10.38
CA SER A 335 -8.19 -1.53 -11.53
C SER A 335 -8.05 -0.20 -12.28
N TYR A 336 -8.01 0.92 -11.54
CA TYR A 336 -7.80 2.25 -12.12
C TYR A 336 -6.46 2.33 -12.87
N THR A 337 -5.37 1.90 -12.26
CA THR A 337 -4.03 2.00 -12.88
C THR A 337 -3.91 1.11 -14.11
N LYS A 338 -4.36 -0.16 -14.04
CA LYS A 338 -4.41 -1.05 -15.20
C LYS A 338 -5.34 -0.52 -16.30
N GLY A 339 -6.49 0.02 -15.89
CA GLY A 339 -7.46 0.62 -16.81
C GLY A 339 -6.91 1.88 -17.50
N LEU A 340 -6.14 2.72 -16.80
CA LEU A 340 -5.48 3.89 -17.38
C LEU A 340 -4.51 3.47 -18.49
N LEU A 341 -3.67 2.48 -18.23
CA LEU A 341 -2.71 1.98 -19.21
C LEU A 341 -3.43 1.32 -20.39
N TYR A 342 -4.48 0.54 -20.12
CA TYR A 342 -5.32 -0.04 -21.16
C TYR A 342 -6.00 1.03 -22.02
N PHE A 343 -6.56 2.08 -21.39
CA PHE A 343 -7.19 3.21 -22.08
C PHE A 343 -6.20 3.92 -23.00
N ILE A 344 -5.02 4.27 -22.51
CA ILE A 344 -3.96 4.93 -23.28
C ILE A 344 -3.56 4.09 -24.49
N GLY A 345 -3.46 2.77 -24.33
CA GLY A 345 -3.04 1.85 -25.38
C GLY A 345 -4.12 1.49 -26.41
N THR A 346 -5.42 1.66 -26.09
CA THR A 346 -6.50 1.09 -26.92
C THR A 346 -7.60 2.06 -27.30
N ASP A 347 -7.84 3.14 -26.55
CA ASP A 347 -8.93 4.07 -26.86
C ASP A 347 -8.61 4.90 -28.12
N LYS A 348 -9.48 4.77 -29.13
CA LYS A 348 -9.27 5.46 -30.42
C LYS A 348 -9.27 6.97 -30.30
N ARG A 349 -10.02 7.54 -29.38
CA ARG A 349 -10.06 8.99 -29.13
C ARG A 349 -8.72 9.47 -28.61
N TYR A 350 -8.10 8.69 -27.73
CA TYR A 350 -6.77 8.97 -27.22
C TYR A 350 -5.70 8.84 -28.32
N GLN A 351 -5.77 7.80 -29.15
CA GLN A 351 -4.86 7.53 -30.25
C GLN A 351 -4.91 8.60 -31.35
N GLN A 352 -6.09 9.15 -31.65
CA GLN A 352 -6.27 10.18 -32.67
C GLN A 352 -5.61 11.52 -32.30
N ILE A 353 -5.44 11.80 -31.03
CA ILE A 353 -4.83 13.03 -30.52
C ILE A 353 -3.29 12.93 -30.54
N THR A 354 -2.72 11.76 -30.77
CA THR A 354 -1.27 11.56 -30.88
C THR A 354 -0.85 11.39 -32.31
N SER A 355 0.18 12.14 -32.75
CA SER A 355 0.81 11.97 -34.06
C SER A 355 1.58 10.63 -34.19
N HIS A 356 1.71 9.86 -33.13
CA HIS A 356 2.36 8.56 -33.08
C HIS A 356 1.53 7.59 -32.24
N PRO A 357 1.19 6.39 -32.74
CA PRO A 357 0.50 5.38 -31.94
C PRO A 357 1.39 4.96 -30.79
N VAL A 358 0.86 5.05 -29.59
CA VAL A 358 1.52 4.54 -28.40
C VAL A 358 1.20 3.06 -28.28
N SER A 359 2.20 2.22 -28.49
CA SER A 359 2.14 0.81 -28.09
C SER A 359 2.56 0.71 -26.62
N VAL A 360 1.64 0.33 -25.76
CA VAL A 360 1.92 -0.05 -24.38
C VAL A 360 2.29 -1.51 -24.32
#